data_fd57a5e6f8c5cb99ee0eba969b82f9b5
#
_entry.id   fd57a5e6f8c5cb99ee0eba969b82f9b5
#
_cell.length_a   1.000
_cell.length_b   1.000
_cell.length_c   1.000
_cell.angle_alpha   90.00
_cell.angle_beta   90.00
_cell.angle_gamma   90.00
#
_symmetry.space_group_name_H-M   'P 1'
#
loop_
_entity.id
_entity.type
_entity.pdbx_description
1 polymer ?
#
loop_
_entity_poly.entity_id
_entity_poly.type
_entity_poly.pdbx_seq_one_letter_code
_entity_poly.pdbx_strand_id
1 'polypeptide(L)'
;MHLGLTGNYDAMILDRGLPVMDGVDLVALLRARGIATPALILTARGSVEDRVRGLDSGAQDYLVKPFEIPELLARVRALLRRNDDATTVLQAGGLRLDLVTRRASGATPEGEDVELSDREAALLATLMGAPGRVFSRAQLLDRAFEGAESDGTIDLYVHYLRRKLGKQVIRTVHGSGYRFGSE
;
A
#
# COMPACT_ATOMS: atom_id res chain seq x y z
N MET A 1 -0.86 12.20 -21.67
CA MET A 1 -2.26 12.18 -21.23
C MET A 1 -2.89 10.79 -21.27
N HIS A 2 -2.81 10.06 -22.39
CA HIS A 2 -3.45 8.73 -22.51
C HIS A 2 -3.03 7.73 -21.40
N LEU A 3 -1.74 7.61 -21.10
CA LEU A 3 -1.24 6.73 -20.05
C LEU A 3 -1.82 7.05 -18.66
N GLY A 4 -1.91 8.33 -18.30
CA GLY A 4 -2.45 8.73 -16.98
C GLY A 4 -3.96 8.46 -16.80
N LEU A 5 -4.70 8.20 -17.90
CA LEU A 5 -6.13 7.92 -17.90
C LEU A 5 -6.45 6.42 -17.93
N THR A 6 -5.53 5.58 -18.38
CA THR A 6 -5.78 4.17 -18.69
C THR A 6 -5.01 3.18 -17.84
N GLY A 7 -4.00 3.63 -17.07
CA GLY A 7 -3.14 2.75 -16.28
C GLY A 7 -3.40 2.88 -14.77
N ASN A 8 -3.25 1.78 -14.07
CA ASN A 8 -3.11 1.77 -12.62
C ASN A 8 -1.65 2.05 -12.29
N TYR A 9 -1.35 3.29 -11.93
CA TYR A 9 -0.01 3.71 -11.51
C TYR A 9 -0.04 4.06 -10.02
N ASP A 10 1.00 3.65 -9.30
CA ASP A 10 1.17 3.96 -7.88
C ASP A 10 1.67 5.39 -7.67
N ALA A 11 2.39 5.95 -8.63
CA ALA A 11 2.82 7.34 -8.67
C ALA A 11 3.06 7.82 -10.10
N MET A 12 3.04 9.14 -10.31
CA MET A 12 3.37 9.80 -11.58
C MET A 12 4.53 10.78 -11.38
N ILE A 13 5.49 10.78 -12.30
CA ILE A 13 6.53 11.81 -12.41
C ILE A 13 6.28 12.59 -13.69
N LEU A 14 6.04 13.88 -13.56
CA LEU A 14 5.65 14.75 -14.67
C LEU A 14 6.65 15.90 -14.81
N ASP A 15 7.15 16.11 -16.01
CA ASP A 15 7.87 17.35 -16.30
C ASP A 15 6.87 18.51 -16.44
N ARG A 16 7.15 19.66 -15.82
CA ARG A 16 6.36 20.85 -16.01
C ARG A 16 6.40 21.35 -17.46
N GLY A 17 7.57 21.30 -18.09
CA GLY A 17 7.79 21.77 -19.46
C GLY A 17 7.37 20.78 -20.54
N LEU A 18 6.19 20.19 -20.46
CA LEU A 18 5.69 19.30 -21.51
C LEU A 18 5.28 20.11 -22.76
N PRO A 19 5.48 19.57 -23.98
CA PRO A 19 5.33 20.36 -25.21
C PRO A 19 3.90 20.80 -25.56
N VAL A 20 2.87 20.20 -24.96
CA VAL A 20 1.46 20.43 -25.32
C VAL A 20 0.67 21.04 -24.15
N MET A 21 1.04 20.77 -22.93
CA MET A 21 0.33 21.17 -21.71
C MET A 21 1.31 21.26 -20.55
N ASP A 22 1.18 22.30 -19.69
CA ASP A 22 1.99 22.35 -18.45
C ASP A 22 1.67 21.14 -17.57
N GLY A 23 2.70 20.53 -16.96
CA GLY A 23 2.52 19.38 -16.06
C GLY A 23 1.58 19.67 -14.90
N VAL A 24 1.51 20.93 -14.44
CA VAL A 24 0.58 21.41 -13.40
C VAL A 24 -0.86 21.31 -13.88
N ASP A 25 -1.12 21.80 -15.11
CA ASP A 25 -2.47 21.76 -15.72
C ASP A 25 -2.90 20.32 -15.97
N LEU A 26 -1.96 19.45 -16.34
CA LEU A 26 -2.23 18.02 -16.51
C LEU A 26 -2.66 17.38 -15.19
N VAL A 27 -2.00 17.69 -14.07
CA VAL A 27 -2.40 17.19 -12.74
C VAL A 27 -3.81 17.67 -12.40
N ALA A 28 -4.10 18.97 -12.55
CA ALA A 28 -5.43 19.53 -12.28
C ALA A 28 -6.52 18.81 -13.11
N LEU A 29 -6.24 18.56 -14.40
CA LEU A 29 -7.15 17.82 -15.28
C LEU A 29 -7.39 16.37 -14.83
N LEU A 30 -6.35 15.67 -14.37
CA LEU A 30 -6.47 14.31 -13.82
C LEU A 30 -7.28 14.31 -12.54
N ARG A 31 -7.08 15.28 -11.64
CA ARG A 31 -7.87 15.44 -10.41
C ARG A 31 -9.34 15.70 -10.71
N ALA A 32 -9.64 16.57 -11.66
CA ALA A 32 -11.02 16.85 -12.11
C ALA A 32 -11.74 15.59 -12.66
N ARG A 33 -10.99 14.57 -13.08
CA ARG A 33 -11.50 13.28 -13.55
C ARG A 33 -11.50 12.18 -12.46
N GLY A 34 -11.23 12.55 -11.21
CA GLY A 34 -11.25 11.61 -10.09
C GLY A 34 -9.98 10.73 -9.98
N ILE A 35 -8.93 11.02 -10.75
CA ILE A 35 -7.67 10.26 -10.67
C ILE A 35 -6.84 10.81 -9.52
N ALA A 36 -6.69 10.01 -8.47
CA ALA A 36 -5.99 10.36 -7.23
C ALA A 36 -4.51 9.96 -7.21
N THR A 37 -3.99 9.29 -8.24
CA THR A 37 -2.59 8.84 -8.32
C THR A 37 -1.62 9.96 -7.93
N PRO A 38 -0.72 9.76 -6.95
CA PRO A 38 0.22 10.79 -6.50
C PRO A 38 1.12 11.28 -7.65
N ALA A 39 1.38 12.58 -7.68
CA ALA A 39 2.18 13.21 -8.71
C ALA A 39 3.36 14.00 -8.12
N LEU A 40 4.57 13.75 -8.65
CA LEU A 40 5.77 14.56 -8.49
C LEU A 40 5.99 15.40 -9.74
N ILE A 41 6.07 16.71 -9.60
CA ILE A 41 6.36 17.60 -10.72
C ILE A 41 7.85 17.95 -10.72
N LEU A 42 8.49 17.73 -11.87
CA LEU A 42 9.86 18.20 -12.12
C LEU A 42 9.78 19.59 -12.76
N THR A 43 10.48 20.57 -12.19
CA THR A 43 10.42 21.96 -12.65
C THR A 43 11.79 22.60 -12.75
N ALA A 44 12.03 23.41 -13.78
CA ALA A 44 13.20 24.29 -13.85
C ALA A 44 12.99 25.60 -13.07
N ARG A 45 11.77 25.88 -12.59
CA ARG A 45 11.40 27.11 -11.88
C ARG A 45 11.25 26.82 -10.40
N GLY A 46 12.15 27.42 -9.60
CA GLY A 46 12.21 27.24 -8.14
C GLY A 46 11.52 28.35 -7.35
N SER A 47 10.74 29.26 -7.98
CA SER A 47 10.08 30.33 -7.24
C SER A 47 9.07 29.79 -6.22
N VAL A 48 8.89 30.49 -5.12
CA VAL A 48 7.92 30.12 -4.07
C VAL A 48 6.50 30.11 -4.65
N GLU A 49 6.19 31.09 -5.52
CA GLU A 49 4.90 31.24 -6.18
C GLU A 49 4.58 30.05 -7.10
N ASP A 50 5.57 29.54 -7.85
CA ASP A 50 5.42 28.38 -8.70
C ASP A 50 5.15 27.09 -7.89
N ARG A 51 5.77 26.95 -6.71
CA ARG A 51 5.53 25.81 -5.81
C ARG A 51 4.14 25.87 -5.19
N VAL A 52 3.68 27.04 -4.77
CA VAL A 52 2.34 27.26 -4.21
C VAL A 52 1.27 26.91 -5.25
N ARG A 53 1.35 27.52 -6.46
CA ARG A 53 0.38 27.21 -7.55
C ARG A 53 0.32 25.73 -7.89
N GLY A 54 1.43 25.08 -7.80
CA GLY A 54 1.49 23.66 -8.10
C GLY A 54 0.93 22.77 -7.00
N LEU A 55 1.13 23.07 -5.73
CA LEU A 55 0.49 22.36 -4.63
C LEU A 55 -1.03 22.54 -4.67
N ASP A 56 -1.50 23.75 -5.02
CA ASP A 56 -2.92 24.07 -5.20
C ASP A 56 -3.56 23.29 -6.36
N SER A 57 -2.76 22.86 -7.35
CA SER A 57 -3.24 22.01 -8.47
C SER A 57 -3.49 20.56 -8.10
N GLY A 58 -3.12 20.15 -6.88
CA GLY A 58 -3.27 18.79 -6.38
C GLY A 58 -2.06 17.88 -6.63
N ALA A 59 -0.88 18.43 -6.99
CA ALA A 59 0.38 17.70 -6.94
C ALA A 59 0.83 17.50 -5.48
N GLN A 60 1.45 16.36 -5.20
CA GLN A 60 1.89 16.02 -3.84
C GLN A 60 3.30 16.51 -3.52
N ASP A 61 4.17 16.65 -4.52
CA ASP A 61 5.54 17.14 -4.31
C ASP A 61 6.13 17.75 -5.58
N TYR A 62 7.21 18.53 -5.41
CA TYR A 62 7.95 19.23 -6.46
C TYR A 62 9.44 18.96 -6.31
N LEU A 63 10.12 18.80 -7.46
CA LEU A 63 11.58 18.67 -7.50
C LEU A 63 12.15 19.64 -8.53
N VAL A 64 13.03 20.51 -8.06
CA VAL A 64 13.64 21.56 -8.91
C VAL A 64 14.84 20.98 -9.65
N LYS A 65 14.92 21.24 -10.94
CA LYS A 65 16.08 20.90 -11.80
C LYS A 65 17.18 21.97 -11.66
N PRO A 66 18.46 21.56 -11.62
CA PRO A 66 18.99 20.21 -11.62
C PRO A 66 18.81 19.53 -10.25
N PHE A 67 18.64 18.19 -10.24
CA PHE A 67 18.49 17.39 -9.03
C PHE A 67 19.38 16.15 -9.10
N GLU A 68 19.73 15.63 -7.94
CA GLU A 68 20.45 14.37 -7.80
C GLU A 68 19.50 13.17 -7.81
N ILE A 69 19.91 12.06 -8.43
CA ILE A 69 19.10 10.84 -8.49
C ILE A 69 18.67 10.33 -7.09
N PRO A 70 19.55 10.33 -6.06
CA PRO A 70 19.12 9.94 -4.71
C PRO A 70 17.97 10.80 -4.15
N GLU A 71 17.92 12.11 -4.46
CA GLU A 71 16.83 12.99 -4.04
C GLU A 71 15.53 12.60 -4.74
N LEU A 72 15.55 12.42 -6.07
CA LEU A 72 14.39 11.96 -6.83
C LEU A 72 13.83 10.66 -6.24
N LEU A 73 14.67 9.66 -6.01
CA LEU A 73 14.26 8.37 -5.45
C LEU A 73 13.70 8.50 -4.03
N ALA A 74 14.25 9.39 -3.20
CA ALA A 74 13.72 9.65 -1.86
C ALA A 74 12.31 10.24 -1.89
N ARG A 75 12.05 11.19 -2.82
CA ARG A 75 10.74 11.82 -3.01
C ARG A 75 9.71 10.83 -3.59
N VAL A 76 10.11 10.00 -4.54
CA VAL A 76 9.24 8.94 -5.08
C VAL A 76 8.85 7.95 -3.98
N ARG A 77 9.80 7.50 -3.15
CA ARG A 77 9.48 6.66 -1.98
C ARG A 77 8.54 7.36 -0.99
N ALA A 78 8.67 8.67 -0.79
CA ALA A 78 7.78 9.44 0.07
C ALA A 78 6.36 9.57 -0.51
N LEU A 79 6.23 9.70 -1.84
CA LEU A 79 4.94 9.71 -2.54
C LEU A 79 4.23 8.36 -2.44
N LEU A 80 4.96 7.27 -2.70
CA LEU A 80 4.43 5.92 -2.56
C LEU A 80 3.96 5.67 -1.13
N ARG A 81 4.77 6.03 -0.14
CA ARG A 81 4.39 5.93 1.29
C ARG A 81 3.12 6.72 1.64
N ARG A 82 2.91 7.94 1.10
CA ARG A 82 1.68 8.73 1.32
C ARG A 82 0.45 8.11 0.66
N ASN A 83 0.62 7.41 -0.45
CA ASN A 83 -0.47 6.65 -1.07
C ASN A 83 -0.78 5.39 -0.24
N ASP A 84 0.25 4.80 0.36
CA ASP A 84 0.15 3.68 1.27
C ASP A 84 -0.45 4.09 2.64
N ASP A 85 -0.31 5.34 3.12
CA ASP A 85 -0.88 5.80 4.40
C ASP A 85 -2.42 5.67 4.47
N ALA A 86 -3.11 5.63 3.34
CA ALA A 86 -4.52 5.22 3.28
C ALA A 86 -4.71 3.68 3.21
N THR A 87 -3.65 2.93 2.85
CA THR A 87 -3.68 1.48 2.61
C THR A 87 -2.68 0.70 3.47
N THR A 88 -1.73 1.38 4.14
CA THR A 88 -0.70 0.71 4.96
C THR A 88 -1.24 0.13 6.26
N VAL A 89 -2.44 0.52 6.66
CA VAL A 89 -3.08 0.01 7.86
C VAL A 89 -4.34 -0.73 7.50
N LEU A 90 -4.33 -2.03 7.64
CA LEU A 90 -5.53 -2.86 7.54
C LEU A 90 -6.22 -2.93 8.90
N GLN A 91 -7.55 -2.84 8.89
CA GLN A 91 -8.36 -2.99 10.10
C GLN A 91 -9.50 -3.98 9.83
N ALA A 92 -9.58 -5.00 10.66
CA ALA A 92 -10.66 -5.99 10.60
C ALA A 92 -10.81 -6.68 11.96
N GLY A 93 -12.05 -6.94 12.39
CA GLY A 93 -12.35 -7.69 13.62
C GLY A 93 -11.70 -7.13 14.90
N GLY A 94 -11.52 -5.80 14.98
CA GLY A 94 -10.84 -5.15 16.10
C GLY A 94 -9.30 -5.23 16.07
N LEU A 95 -8.73 -5.92 15.07
CA LEU A 95 -7.28 -5.99 14.84
C LEU A 95 -6.87 -4.92 13.82
N ARG A 96 -5.73 -4.27 14.09
CA ARG A 96 -5.06 -3.33 13.22
C ARG A 96 -3.70 -3.89 12.83
N LEU A 97 -3.38 -3.93 11.53
CA LEU A 97 -2.08 -4.33 11.00
C LEU A 97 -1.46 -3.18 10.24
N ASP A 98 -0.31 -2.71 10.69
CA ASP A 98 0.54 -1.77 9.96
C ASP A 98 1.50 -2.56 9.06
N LEU A 99 1.35 -2.43 7.75
CA LEU A 99 2.11 -3.20 6.75
C LEU A 99 3.57 -2.75 6.63
N VAL A 100 3.88 -1.50 7.00
CA VAL A 100 5.25 -0.96 6.95
C VAL A 100 6.06 -1.43 8.14
N THR A 101 5.50 -1.27 9.34
CA THR A 101 6.16 -1.68 10.59
C THR A 101 5.95 -3.15 10.91
N ARG A 102 5.01 -3.81 10.22
CA ARG A 102 4.57 -5.20 10.46
C ARG A 102 4.07 -5.43 11.89
N ARG A 103 3.51 -4.39 12.51
CA ARG A 103 2.95 -4.47 13.86
C ARG A 103 1.45 -4.67 13.81
N ALA A 104 1.00 -5.66 14.54
CA ALA A 104 -0.42 -5.91 14.78
C ALA A 104 -0.79 -5.41 16.18
N SER A 105 -1.89 -4.65 16.27
CA SER A 105 -2.39 -4.04 17.51
C SER A 105 -3.91 -4.17 17.64
N GLY A 106 -4.45 -3.92 18.83
CA GLY A 106 -5.89 -3.96 19.09
C GLY A 106 -6.31 -5.28 19.76
N ALA A 107 -7.06 -6.12 19.07
CA ALA A 107 -7.57 -7.38 19.63
C ALA A 107 -6.49 -8.47 19.72
N THR A 108 -5.41 -8.20 20.45
CA THR A 108 -4.36 -9.16 20.78
C THR A 108 -4.62 -9.76 22.18
N PRO A 109 -4.16 -10.99 22.46
CA PRO A 109 -4.44 -11.65 23.74
C PRO A 109 -3.96 -10.87 24.98
N GLU A 110 -2.85 -10.17 24.83
CA GLU A 110 -2.19 -9.43 25.93
C GLU A 110 -2.45 -7.93 25.85
N GLY A 111 -3.20 -7.45 24.83
CA GLY A 111 -3.45 -6.02 24.58
C GLY A 111 -2.23 -5.23 24.10
N GLU A 112 -1.12 -5.91 23.85
CA GLU A 112 0.14 -5.32 23.39
C GLU A 112 0.29 -5.40 21.89
N ASP A 113 1.11 -4.51 21.34
CA ASP A 113 1.51 -4.55 19.94
C ASP A 113 2.43 -5.75 19.67
N VAL A 114 2.12 -6.51 18.64
CA VAL A 114 2.84 -7.73 18.26
C VAL A 114 3.59 -7.50 16.96
N GLU A 115 4.91 -7.73 16.96
CA GLU A 115 5.72 -7.69 15.75
C GLU A 115 5.61 -9.01 14.98
N LEU A 116 5.36 -8.88 13.67
CA LEU A 116 5.24 -10.00 12.74
C LEU A 116 6.45 -10.07 11.80
N SER A 117 6.82 -11.28 11.38
CA SER A 117 7.75 -11.46 10.27
C SER A 117 7.09 -11.04 8.93
N ASP A 118 7.89 -10.85 7.88
CA ASP A 118 7.38 -10.49 6.54
C ASP A 118 6.29 -11.44 6.06
N ARG A 119 6.50 -12.74 6.23
CA ARG A 119 5.55 -13.79 5.81
C ARG A 119 4.29 -13.84 6.67
N GLU A 120 4.41 -13.67 7.98
CA GLU A 120 3.25 -13.57 8.87
C GLU A 120 2.39 -12.35 8.52
N ALA A 121 3.03 -11.19 8.28
CA ALA A 121 2.34 -9.96 7.90
C ALA A 121 1.65 -10.10 6.53
N ALA A 122 2.31 -10.68 5.53
CA ALA A 122 1.75 -10.92 4.19
C ALA A 122 0.53 -11.87 4.24
N LEU A 123 0.61 -12.96 4.99
CA LEU A 123 -0.51 -13.89 5.17
C LEU A 123 -1.68 -13.21 5.88
N LEU A 124 -1.41 -12.49 6.96
CA LEU A 124 -2.44 -11.77 7.71
C LEU A 124 -3.09 -10.68 6.85
N ALA A 125 -2.30 -9.90 6.10
CA ALA A 125 -2.78 -8.88 5.18
C ALA A 125 -3.72 -9.46 4.11
N THR A 126 -3.36 -10.58 3.51
CA THR A 126 -4.20 -11.28 2.52
C THR A 126 -5.56 -11.66 3.09
N LEU A 127 -5.59 -12.16 4.32
CA LEU A 127 -6.81 -12.56 5.00
C LEU A 127 -7.64 -11.34 5.44
N MET A 128 -6.99 -10.29 6.00
CA MET A 128 -7.66 -9.04 6.42
C MET A 128 -8.20 -8.21 5.26
N GLY A 129 -7.59 -8.29 4.08
CA GLY A 129 -8.05 -7.60 2.88
C GLY A 129 -9.40 -8.11 2.34
N ALA A 130 -9.83 -9.31 2.77
CA ALA A 130 -11.15 -9.86 2.42
C ALA A 130 -11.68 -10.74 3.58
N PRO A 131 -12.14 -10.13 4.69
CA PRO A 131 -12.42 -10.86 5.94
C PRO A 131 -13.47 -11.97 5.83
N GLY A 132 -14.48 -11.76 4.98
CA GLY A 132 -15.55 -12.75 4.75
C GLY A 132 -15.17 -13.89 3.78
N ARG A 133 -14.04 -13.78 3.10
CA ARG A 133 -13.63 -14.73 2.08
C ARG A 133 -12.88 -15.94 2.66
N VAL A 134 -13.23 -17.14 2.20
CA VAL A 134 -12.45 -18.35 2.44
C VAL A 134 -11.40 -18.48 1.34
N PHE A 135 -10.15 -18.61 1.73
CA PHE A 135 -9.02 -18.85 0.83
C PHE A 135 -8.52 -20.28 0.96
N SER A 136 -8.34 -20.96 -0.14
CA SER A 136 -7.63 -22.26 -0.14
C SER A 136 -6.14 -22.06 0.20
N ARG A 137 -5.46 -23.15 0.61
CA ARG A 137 -4.00 -23.12 0.87
C ARG A 137 -3.22 -22.66 -0.36
N ALA A 138 -3.56 -23.17 -1.53
CA ALA A 138 -2.92 -22.76 -2.78
C ALA A 138 -3.11 -21.27 -3.09
N GLN A 139 -4.31 -20.72 -2.86
CA GLN A 139 -4.56 -19.28 -3.03
C GLN A 139 -3.79 -18.41 -2.05
N LEU A 140 -3.61 -18.85 -0.81
CA LEU A 140 -2.82 -18.12 0.19
C LEU A 140 -1.33 -18.21 -0.14
N LEU A 141 -0.87 -19.36 -0.62
CA LEU A 141 0.50 -19.54 -1.07
C LEU A 141 0.84 -18.59 -2.22
N ASP A 142 0.01 -18.56 -3.26
CA ASP A 142 0.19 -17.70 -4.43
C ASP A 142 0.15 -16.20 -4.09
N ARG A 143 -0.71 -15.79 -3.15
CA ARG A 143 -0.92 -14.37 -2.83
C ARG A 143 0.00 -13.81 -1.76
N ALA A 144 0.36 -14.62 -0.77
CA ALA A 144 1.12 -14.17 0.39
C ALA A 144 2.61 -14.54 0.31
N PHE A 145 3.00 -15.47 -0.58
CA PHE A 145 4.37 -15.95 -0.68
C PHE A 145 4.81 -15.98 -2.14
N GLU A 146 5.75 -15.14 -2.52
CA GLU A 146 6.40 -15.20 -3.81
C GLU A 146 7.39 -16.37 -3.84
N GLY A 147 7.09 -17.40 -4.64
CA GLY A 147 7.97 -18.54 -4.86
C GLY A 147 7.45 -19.88 -4.32
N ALA A 148 8.01 -20.96 -4.82
CA ALA A 148 7.54 -22.33 -4.64
C ALA A 148 7.79 -22.86 -3.21
N GLU A 149 6.84 -22.64 -2.33
CA GLU A 149 6.77 -23.31 -1.03
C GLU A 149 5.59 -24.32 -1.03
N SER A 150 5.66 -25.32 -0.17
CA SER A 150 4.63 -26.36 -0.11
C SER A 150 3.37 -25.89 0.65
N ASP A 151 2.22 -26.51 0.36
CA ASP A 151 0.95 -26.23 1.04
C ASP A 151 1.04 -26.31 2.59
N GLY A 152 1.95 -27.13 3.13
CA GLY A 152 2.20 -27.23 4.58
C GLY A 152 2.78 -25.96 5.20
N THR A 153 3.37 -25.09 4.40
CA THR A 153 3.89 -23.80 4.85
C THR A 153 2.79 -22.90 5.38
N ILE A 154 1.62 -22.86 4.75
CA ILE A 154 0.47 -22.04 5.18
C ILE A 154 0.00 -22.46 6.57
N ASP A 155 -0.12 -23.75 6.85
CA ASP A 155 -0.58 -24.27 8.15
C ASP A 155 0.39 -23.86 9.28
N LEU A 156 1.68 -23.84 9.01
CA LEU A 156 2.72 -23.37 9.93
C LEU A 156 2.57 -21.89 10.28
N TYR A 157 2.40 -21.01 9.27
CA TYR A 157 2.22 -19.58 9.50
C TYR A 157 0.87 -19.25 10.14
N VAL A 158 -0.19 -19.98 9.82
CA VAL A 158 -1.47 -19.90 10.54
C VAL A 158 -1.28 -20.27 12.01
N HIS A 159 -0.49 -21.31 12.31
CA HIS A 159 -0.16 -21.67 13.69
C HIS A 159 0.59 -20.53 14.40
N TYR A 160 1.61 -19.92 13.78
CA TYR A 160 2.36 -18.81 14.36
C TYR A 160 1.48 -17.58 14.60
N LEU A 161 0.65 -17.18 13.64
CA LEU A 161 -0.29 -16.08 13.80
C LEU A 161 -1.28 -16.32 14.93
N ARG A 162 -1.84 -17.53 15.04
CA ARG A 162 -2.73 -17.90 16.14
C ARG A 162 -2.05 -17.88 17.51
N ARG A 163 -0.79 -18.26 17.57
CA ARG A 163 0.01 -18.18 18.80
C ARG A 163 0.26 -16.74 19.23
N LYS A 164 0.54 -15.84 18.28
CA LYS A 164 0.84 -14.43 18.53
C LYS A 164 -0.41 -13.58 18.77
N LEU A 165 -1.47 -13.79 17.98
CA LEU A 165 -2.64 -12.92 17.91
C LEU A 165 -3.93 -13.56 18.47
N GLY A 166 -3.84 -14.80 18.94
CA GLY A 166 -4.99 -15.55 19.43
C GLY A 166 -5.65 -16.44 18.38
N LYS A 167 -6.30 -17.50 18.83
CA LYS A 167 -6.89 -18.53 17.95
C LYS A 167 -8.01 -18.00 17.08
N GLN A 168 -8.70 -16.94 17.53
CA GLN A 168 -9.84 -16.32 16.86
C GLN A 168 -9.45 -15.49 15.61
N VAL A 169 -8.17 -15.12 15.45
CA VAL A 169 -7.72 -14.26 14.33
C VAL A 169 -7.88 -14.93 12.96
N ILE A 170 -7.74 -16.24 12.91
CA ILE A 170 -7.89 -17.03 11.67
C ILE A 170 -8.75 -18.24 11.95
N ARG A 171 -9.83 -18.42 11.19
CA ARG A 171 -10.71 -19.58 11.25
C ARG A 171 -10.34 -20.61 10.19
N THR A 172 -10.30 -21.88 10.58
CA THR A 172 -10.22 -23.00 9.64
C THR A 172 -11.62 -23.33 9.12
N VAL A 173 -11.76 -23.38 7.80
CA VAL A 173 -12.96 -23.90 7.15
C VAL A 173 -12.60 -25.28 6.59
N HIS A 174 -13.08 -26.33 7.28
CA HIS A 174 -12.72 -27.70 6.97
C HIS A 174 -12.97 -28.04 5.50
N GLY A 175 -12.00 -28.66 4.87
CA GLY A 175 -12.04 -29.01 3.43
C GLY A 175 -11.87 -27.83 2.46
N SER A 176 -11.89 -26.57 2.92
CA SER A 176 -11.85 -25.38 2.05
C SER A 176 -10.62 -24.51 2.27
N GLY A 177 -10.13 -24.37 3.53
CA GLY A 177 -8.96 -23.55 3.82
C GLY A 177 -9.13 -22.63 5.03
N TYR A 178 -8.81 -21.35 4.88
CA TYR A 178 -8.76 -20.35 5.97
C TYR A 178 -9.51 -19.07 5.63
N ARG A 179 -10.05 -18.42 6.64
CA ARG A 179 -10.59 -17.06 6.56
C ARG A 179 -10.17 -16.21 7.76
N PHE A 180 -10.24 -14.90 7.65
CA PHE A 180 -10.01 -13.99 8.76
C PHE A 180 -11.18 -14.01 9.76
N GLY A 181 -10.85 -13.92 11.04
CA GLY A 181 -11.82 -13.68 12.13
C GLY A 181 -12.64 -14.87 12.55
N SER A 182 -13.23 -14.71 13.74
CA SER A 182 -14.37 -15.48 14.24
C SER A 182 -15.67 -14.84 13.74
N GLU A 183 -16.77 -15.58 13.78
CA GLU A 183 -18.11 -14.99 13.65
C GLU A 183 -18.33 -13.88 14.63
#